data_7d855ccd946bf45434b9f1ffe3b0f4b6
#
_entry.id   7d855ccd946bf45434b9f1ffe3b0f4b6
#
_cell.length_a   1.000
_cell.length_b   1.000
_cell.length_c   1.000
_cell.angle_alpha   90.00
_cell.angle_beta   90.00
_cell.angle_gamma   90.00
#
_symmetry.space_group_name_H-M   'P 1'
#
loop_
_entity.id
_entity.type
_entity.pdbx_description
1 polymer ?
#
loop_
_entity_poly.entity_id
_entity_poly.type
_entity_poly.pdbx_seq_one_letter_code
_entity_poly.pdbx_strand_id
1 'polypeptide(L)'
;MKNRDRIIRYYKGTDNGELAARLIDLAENTEKGRPYAVSEFVSPGAVQIGETIQASAPGLVLKVSGGYQGAERVRLAFVRDDYAGPVDFGIVACRVSWDARYRLLSHRDVLGSLMGLGIVLSRFGDIIMHDDGAVILAEAALLQYLKQNFL
;
A
#
# COMPACT_ATOMS: atom_id res chain seq x y z
N MET A 1 10.95 -20.10 -7.27
CA MET A 1 11.55 -18.77 -7.55
C MET A 1 13.04 -18.93 -7.76
N LYS A 2 13.55 -18.36 -8.83
CA LYS A 2 15.00 -18.35 -9.09
C LYS A 2 15.73 -17.48 -8.09
N ASN A 3 16.95 -17.84 -7.76
CA ASN A 3 17.83 -17.07 -6.88
C ASN A 3 17.34 -16.90 -5.43
N ARG A 4 16.39 -17.71 -4.98
CA ARG A 4 15.86 -17.65 -3.62
C ARG A 4 16.97 -17.68 -2.56
N ASP A 5 17.84 -18.66 -2.62
CA ASP A 5 18.92 -18.84 -1.64
C ASP A 5 19.95 -17.69 -1.72
N ARG A 6 20.18 -17.15 -2.91
CA ARG A 6 21.06 -16.02 -3.12
C ARG A 6 20.54 -14.75 -2.47
N ILE A 7 19.26 -14.48 -2.61
CA ILE A 7 18.60 -13.32 -2.00
C ILE A 7 18.61 -13.46 -0.48
N ILE A 8 18.27 -14.64 0.03
CA ILE A 8 18.30 -14.91 1.48
C ILE A 8 19.70 -14.67 2.05
N ARG A 9 20.74 -15.18 1.38
CA ARG A 9 22.13 -14.98 1.82
C ARG A 9 22.54 -13.52 1.78
N TYR A 10 22.09 -12.76 0.78
CA TYR A 10 22.43 -11.33 0.67
C TYR A 10 21.92 -10.53 1.86
N TYR A 11 20.69 -10.82 2.32
CA TYR A 11 20.08 -10.09 3.44
C TYR A 11 20.32 -10.71 4.80
N LYS A 12 20.86 -11.92 4.85
CA LYS A 12 21.15 -12.62 6.11
C LYS A 12 22.12 -11.82 6.99
N GLY A 13 21.75 -11.65 8.25
CA GLY A 13 22.57 -10.88 9.21
C GLY A 13 22.42 -9.36 9.08
N THR A 14 21.59 -8.89 8.16
CA THR A 14 21.21 -7.47 8.08
C THR A 14 19.88 -7.24 8.80
N ASP A 15 19.53 -5.97 9.01
CA ASP A 15 18.22 -5.59 9.58
C ASP A 15 17.04 -6.02 8.71
N ASN A 16 17.29 -6.33 7.44
CA ASN A 16 16.28 -6.70 6.46
C ASN A 16 16.16 -8.21 6.20
N GLY A 17 16.90 -9.04 6.93
CA GLY A 17 16.90 -10.49 6.71
C GLY A 17 15.53 -11.13 6.90
N GLU A 18 14.84 -10.81 7.98
CA GLU A 18 13.51 -11.31 8.27
C GLU A 18 12.48 -10.77 7.26
N LEU A 19 12.60 -9.50 6.90
CA LEU A 19 11.74 -8.85 5.93
C LEU A 19 11.88 -9.51 4.55
N ALA A 20 13.10 -9.78 4.12
CA ALA A 20 13.36 -10.47 2.85
C ALA A 20 12.76 -11.87 2.84
N ALA A 21 12.88 -12.62 3.94
CA ALA A 21 12.28 -13.96 4.06
C ALA A 21 10.75 -13.93 3.93
N ARG A 22 10.09 -12.97 4.58
CA ARG A 22 8.65 -12.80 4.48
C ARG A 22 8.20 -12.45 3.07
N LEU A 23 8.93 -11.59 2.38
CA LEU A 23 8.61 -11.19 1.00
C LEU A 23 8.83 -12.35 0.03
N ILE A 24 9.86 -13.16 0.24
CA ILE A 24 10.10 -14.37 -0.56
C ILE A 24 8.95 -15.35 -0.38
N ASP A 25 8.49 -15.58 0.84
CA ASP A 25 7.35 -16.46 1.11
C ASP A 25 6.08 -15.95 0.42
N LEU A 26 5.85 -14.64 0.43
CA LEU A 26 4.72 -14.04 -0.26
C LEU A 26 4.77 -14.29 -1.76
N ALA A 27 5.94 -14.10 -2.37
CA ALA A 27 6.15 -14.34 -3.80
C ALA A 27 5.94 -15.82 -4.17
N GLU A 28 6.51 -16.74 -3.38
CA GLU A 28 6.38 -18.18 -3.62
C GLU A 28 4.94 -18.66 -3.47
N ASN A 29 4.21 -18.14 -2.50
CA ASN A 29 2.79 -18.48 -2.34
C ASN A 29 1.96 -18.03 -3.54
N THR A 30 2.30 -16.90 -4.14
CA THR A 30 1.64 -16.43 -5.35
C THR A 30 1.94 -17.33 -6.54
N GLU A 31 3.18 -17.78 -6.68
CA GLU A 31 3.58 -18.70 -7.75
C GLU A 31 2.84 -20.05 -7.68
N LYS A 32 2.47 -20.49 -6.47
CA LYS A 32 1.92 -21.84 -6.24
C LYS A 32 0.43 -21.99 -6.52
N GLY A 33 -0.34 -20.94 -6.68
CA GLY A 33 -1.74 -21.13 -7.00
C GLY A 33 -2.72 -20.02 -6.69
N ARG A 34 -2.28 -18.91 -6.13
CA ARG A 34 -3.15 -17.76 -5.94
C ARG A 34 -2.89 -16.74 -7.03
N PRO A 35 -3.93 -16.05 -7.56
CA PRO A 35 -3.72 -15.01 -8.57
C PRO A 35 -2.89 -13.85 -8.03
N TYR A 36 -3.00 -13.55 -6.73
CA TYR A 36 -2.15 -12.59 -6.04
C TYR A 36 -2.14 -12.87 -4.53
N ALA A 37 -1.14 -12.35 -3.85
CA ALA A 37 -1.06 -12.36 -2.39
C ALA A 37 -0.59 -11.00 -1.88
N VAL A 38 -1.27 -10.48 -0.87
CA VAL A 38 -1.03 -9.15 -0.30
C VAL A 38 -0.54 -9.31 1.13
N SER A 39 0.44 -8.53 1.53
CA SER A 39 0.84 -8.41 2.94
C SER A 39 1.26 -6.99 3.27
N GLU A 40 1.14 -6.63 4.54
CA GLU A 40 1.50 -5.33 5.06
C GLU A 40 2.87 -5.38 5.74
N PHE A 41 3.67 -4.36 5.50
CA PHE A 41 5.00 -4.24 6.05
C PHE A 41 5.19 -2.86 6.69
N VAL A 42 5.98 -2.81 7.76
CA VAL A 42 6.28 -1.59 8.53
C VAL A 42 7.73 -1.19 8.28
N SER A 43 8.19 -1.32 7.05
CA SER A 43 9.58 -0.99 6.74
C SER A 43 9.66 -0.27 5.40
N PRO A 44 10.34 0.89 5.34
CA PRO A 44 10.55 1.60 4.08
C PRO A 44 11.41 0.79 3.09
N GLY A 45 12.19 -0.18 3.56
CA GLY A 45 12.99 -1.05 2.71
C GLY A 45 12.20 -2.14 1.98
N ALA A 46 10.94 -2.37 2.36
CA ALA A 46 10.13 -3.46 1.80
C ALA A 46 9.92 -3.34 0.29
N VAL A 47 9.70 -2.14 -0.21
CA VAL A 47 9.49 -1.91 -1.65
C VAL A 47 10.74 -2.29 -2.43
N GLN A 48 11.89 -1.87 -1.97
CA GLN A 48 13.16 -2.13 -2.64
C GLN A 48 13.52 -3.61 -2.66
N ILE A 49 13.28 -4.30 -1.55
CA ILE A 49 13.46 -5.76 -1.47
C ILE A 49 12.46 -6.47 -2.36
N GLY A 50 11.22 -6.00 -2.40
CA GLY A 50 10.18 -6.54 -3.28
C GLY A 50 10.55 -6.41 -4.76
N GLU A 51 11.13 -5.31 -5.17
CA GLU A 51 11.61 -5.10 -6.53
C GLU A 51 12.75 -6.07 -6.88
N THR A 52 13.65 -6.31 -5.94
CA THR A 52 14.73 -7.29 -6.11
C THR A 52 14.16 -8.70 -6.30
N ILE A 53 13.17 -9.07 -5.52
CA ILE A 53 12.51 -10.37 -5.63
C ILE A 53 11.77 -10.49 -6.95
N GLN A 54 11.06 -9.46 -7.38
CA GLN A 54 10.36 -9.47 -8.66
C GLN A 54 11.31 -9.70 -9.83
N ALA A 55 12.50 -9.10 -9.80
CA ALA A 55 13.50 -9.30 -10.84
C ALA A 55 13.92 -10.77 -10.99
N SER A 56 13.79 -11.56 -9.91
CA SER A 56 14.09 -12.99 -9.89
C SER A 56 12.85 -13.88 -10.09
N ALA A 57 11.69 -13.28 -10.27
CA ALA A 57 10.41 -13.97 -10.45
C ALA A 57 9.66 -13.35 -11.64
N PRO A 58 10.08 -13.66 -12.89
CA PRO A 58 9.57 -12.97 -14.08
C PRO A 58 8.07 -13.18 -14.35
N GLY A 59 7.46 -14.20 -13.76
CA GLY A 59 6.01 -14.44 -13.87
C GLY A 59 5.17 -13.63 -12.86
N LEU A 60 5.80 -12.81 -12.04
CA LEU A 60 5.11 -11.98 -11.05
C LEU A 60 5.29 -10.51 -11.33
N VAL A 61 4.30 -9.73 -10.93
CA VAL A 61 4.33 -8.26 -10.96
C VAL A 61 4.15 -7.75 -9.54
N LEU A 62 5.02 -6.85 -9.11
CA LEU A 62 4.91 -6.20 -7.81
C LEU A 62 3.96 -5.00 -7.91
N LYS A 63 2.97 -4.95 -7.04
CA LYS A 63 2.11 -3.78 -6.86
C LYS A 63 2.23 -3.28 -5.43
N VAL A 64 2.20 -1.96 -5.29
CA VAL A 64 2.46 -1.28 -4.02
C VAL A 64 1.28 -0.37 -3.69
N SER A 65 0.85 -0.40 -2.43
CA SER A 65 -0.12 0.52 -1.86
C SER A 65 0.49 1.16 -0.61
N GLY A 66 0.50 2.48 -0.54
CA GLY A 66 1.12 3.23 0.55
C GLY A 66 2.55 3.63 0.24
N GLY A 67 3.37 3.79 1.28
CA GLY A 67 4.77 4.18 1.12
C GLY A 67 4.98 5.65 0.78
N TYR A 68 3.99 6.50 1.03
CA TYR A 68 4.12 7.95 0.86
C TYR A 68 5.01 8.53 1.95
N GLN A 69 5.58 9.68 1.69
CA GLN A 69 6.44 10.37 2.65
C GLN A 69 5.70 10.54 3.99
N GLY A 70 6.32 10.09 5.08
CA GLY A 70 5.72 10.09 6.42
C GLY A 70 4.87 8.88 6.75
N ALA A 71 4.56 8.02 5.79
CA ALA A 71 3.84 6.77 6.03
C ALA A 71 4.81 5.64 6.38
N GLU A 72 4.60 5.03 7.53
CA GLU A 72 5.45 3.92 7.99
C GLU A 72 5.03 2.58 7.40
N ARG A 73 3.78 2.47 6.93
CA ARG A 73 3.20 1.21 6.46
C ARG A 73 3.07 1.19 4.95
N VAL A 74 3.35 0.04 4.39
CA VAL A 74 3.20 -0.23 2.96
C VAL A 74 2.58 -1.61 2.79
N ARG A 75 1.67 -1.74 1.84
CA ARG A 75 1.14 -3.04 1.41
C ARG A 75 1.74 -3.39 0.06
N LEU A 76 2.30 -4.58 0.00
CA LEU A 76 2.87 -5.12 -1.22
C LEU A 76 2.07 -6.33 -1.67
N ALA A 77 1.86 -6.42 -2.96
CA ALA A 77 1.24 -7.59 -3.58
C ALA A 77 2.15 -8.10 -4.69
N PHE A 78 2.40 -9.39 -4.70
CA PHE A 78 2.89 -10.08 -5.89
C PHE A 78 1.68 -10.60 -6.64
N VAL A 79 1.59 -10.28 -7.91
CA VAL A 79 0.46 -10.61 -8.77
C VAL A 79 0.98 -11.43 -9.93
N ARG A 80 0.31 -12.53 -10.24
CA ARG A 80 0.67 -13.32 -11.44
C ARG A 80 0.42 -12.48 -12.68
N ASP A 81 1.34 -12.54 -13.62
CA ASP A 81 1.27 -11.78 -14.86
C ASP A 81 0.08 -12.20 -15.76
N ASP A 82 -0.46 -13.40 -15.55
CA ASP A 82 -1.65 -13.89 -16.25
C ASP A 82 -2.97 -13.46 -15.59
N TYR A 83 -2.92 -12.73 -14.47
CA TYR A 83 -4.11 -12.25 -13.78
C TYR A 83 -4.41 -10.80 -14.18
N ALA A 84 -5.59 -10.56 -14.72
CA ALA A 84 -6.02 -9.25 -15.19
C ALA A 84 -7.07 -8.56 -14.30
N GLY A 85 -7.45 -9.19 -13.19
CA GLY A 85 -8.45 -8.65 -12.28
C GLY A 85 -7.91 -7.62 -11.30
N PRO A 86 -8.77 -7.03 -10.47
CA PRO A 86 -8.35 -6.07 -9.45
C PRO A 86 -7.59 -6.76 -8.32
N VAL A 87 -6.71 -6.01 -7.67
CA VAL A 87 -6.00 -6.44 -6.46
C VAL A 87 -6.63 -5.72 -5.27
N ASP A 88 -7.14 -6.50 -4.32
CA ASP A 88 -7.73 -5.96 -3.10
C ASP A 88 -6.65 -5.76 -2.04
N PHE A 89 -6.24 -4.52 -1.84
CA PHE A 89 -5.32 -4.13 -0.77
C PHE A 89 -6.00 -3.91 0.58
N GLY A 90 -7.32 -4.06 0.63
CA GLY A 90 -8.12 -3.75 1.80
C GLY A 90 -8.51 -2.28 1.83
N ILE A 91 -9.81 -2.02 1.87
CA ILE A 91 -10.37 -0.67 1.95
C ILE A 91 -10.83 -0.43 3.38
N VAL A 92 -10.49 0.72 3.93
CA VAL A 92 -10.91 1.16 5.25
C VAL A 92 -11.61 2.52 5.15
N ALA A 93 -12.47 2.80 6.13
CA ALA A 93 -13.13 4.08 6.25
C ALA A 93 -12.29 4.98 7.16
N CYS A 94 -11.88 6.13 6.66
CA CYS A 94 -11.17 7.15 7.43
C CYS A 94 -12.10 8.33 7.65
N ARG A 95 -12.40 8.64 8.92
CA ARG A 95 -13.23 9.79 9.25
C ARG A 95 -12.38 11.02 9.46
N VAL A 96 -12.73 12.09 8.75
CA VAL A 96 -12.16 13.42 8.92
C VAL A 96 -13.25 14.31 9.50
N SER A 97 -12.92 15.08 10.55
CA SER A 97 -13.87 15.99 11.19
C SER A 97 -13.35 17.42 11.19
N TRP A 98 -14.26 18.38 11.10
CA TRP A 98 -13.96 19.81 11.23
C TRP A 98 -15.09 20.50 11.98
N ASP A 99 -14.84 21.72 12.44
CA ASP A 99 -15.86 22.53 13.08
C ASP A 99 -16.63 23.34 12.03
N ALA A 100 -17.87 22.93 11.77
CA ALA A 100 -18.72 23.55 10.75
C ALA A 100 -19.06 25.04 11.06
N ARG A 101 -18.88 25.50 12.29
CA ARG A 101 -19.08 26.91 12.65
C ARG A 101 -18.00 27.82 12.07
N TYR A 102 -16.80 27.28 11.88
CA TYR A 102 -15.65 28.02 11.39
C TYR A 102 -15.27 27.66 9.97
N ARG A 103 -15.69 26.48 9.49
CA ARG A 103 -15.23 25.97 8.22
C ARG A 103 -16.28 25.05 7.61
N LEU A 104 -16.77 25.41 6.44
CA LEU A 104 -17.60 24.55 5.61
C LEU A 104 -16.75 24.05 4.44
N LEU A 105 -16.56 22.74 4.38
CA LEU A 105 -15.81 22.12 3.30
C LEU A 105 -16.76 21.40 2.37
N SER A 106 -16.51 21.53 1.08
CA SER A 106 -17.21 20.78 0.03
C SER A 106 -16.47 19.51 -0.32
N HIS A 107 -17.13 18.63 -1.05
CA HIS A 107 -16.51 17.45 -1.64
C HIS A 107 -15.24 17.82 -2.43
N ARG A 108 -15.31 18.91 -3.20
CA ARG A 108 -14.18 19.40 -3.98
C ARG A 108 -13.00 19.81 -3.09
N ASP A 109 -13.25 20.44 -1.94
CA ASP A 109 -12.20 20.84 -1.01
C ASP A 109 -11.48 19.63 -0.43
N VAL A 110 -12.22 18.59 -0.04
CA VAL A 110 -11.66 17.35 0.49
C VAL A 110 -10.84 16.64 -0.59
N LEU A 111 -11.40 16.52 -1.79
CA LEU A 111 -10.71 15.91 -2.92
C LEU A 111 -9.43 16.65 -3.28
N GLY A 112 -9.49 17.98 -3.33
CA GLY A 112 -8.31 18.81 -3.61
C GLY A 112 -7.22 18.66 -2.56
N SER A 113 -7.59 18.54 -1.29
CA SER A 113 -6.63 18.30 -0.20
C SER A 113 -5.93 16.96 -0.35
N LEU A 114 -6.67 15.90 -0.70
CA LEU A 114 -6.09 14.57 -0.95
C LEU A 114 -5.11 14.59 -2.13
N MET A 115 -5.49 15.23 -3.21
CA MET A 115 -4.63 15.37 -4.39
C MET A 115 -3.39 16.23 -4.09
N GLY A 116 -3.53 17.24 -3.24
CA GLY A 116 -2.42 18.08 -2.77
C GLY A 116 -1.39 17.31 -1.94
N LEU A 117 -1.78 16.19 -1.34
CA LEU A 117 -0.86 15.29 -0.63
C LEU A 117 -0.11 14.35 -1.58
N GLY A 118 -0.37 14.41 -2.88
CA GLY A 118 0.25 13.53 -3.86
C GLY A 118 -0.44 12.17 -4.01
N ILE A 119 -1.62 12.00 -3.43
CA ILE A 119 -2.38 10.76 -3.55
C ILE A 119 -3.15 10.77 -4.86
N VAL A 120 -2.89 9.78 -5.71
CA VAL A 120 -3.62 9.64 -6.97
C VAL A 120 -5.04 9.18 -6.73
N LEU A 121 -5.96 9.63 -7.56
CA LEU A 121 -7.40 9.40 -7.41
C LEU A 121 -7.77 7.92 -7.32
N SER A 122 -7.05 7.05 -8.01
CA SER A 122 -7.30 5.60 -8.01
C SER A 122 -6.96 4.90 -6.68
N ARG A 123 -6.28 5.58 -5.77
CA ARG A 123 -5.86 5.03 -4.47
C ARG A 123 -6.91 5.19 -3.38
N PHE A 124 -7.91 5.99 -3.58
CA PHE A 124 -9.02 6.09 -2.66
C PHE A 124 -10.34 5.90 -3.41
N GLY A 125 -11.35 5.44 -2.67
CA GLY A 125 -12.67 5.19 -3.23
C GLY A 125 -13.57 6.40 -3.09
N ASP A 126 -14.72 6.20 -2.49
CA ASP A 126 -15.73 7.24 -2.33
C ASP A 126 -15.38 8.19 -1.17
N ILE A 127 -15.94 9.39 -1.26
CA ILE A 127 -15.90 10.40 -0.19
C ILE A 127 -17.34 10.72 0.17
N ILE A 128 -17.73 10.36 1.40
CA ILE A 128 -19.08 10.58 1.89
C ILE A 128 -19.08 11.84 2.76
N MET A 129 -19.75 12.87 2.30
CA MET A 129 -19.77 14.16 2.97
C MET A 129 -20.81 14.24 4.06
N HIS A 130 -20.45 14.87 5.17
CA HIS A 130 -21.32 15.28 6.26
C HIS A 130 -21.07 16.77 6.55
N ASP A 131 -21.93 17.41 7.34
CA ASP A 131 -21.79 18.84 7.64
C ASP A 131 -20.49 19.17 8.40
N ASP A 132 -20.09 18.29 9.29
CA ASP A 132 -18.94 18.48 10.17
C ASP A 132 -17.79 17.50 9.89
N GLY A 133 -17.82 16.84 8.75
CA GLY A 133 -16.80 15.86 8.42
C GLY A 133 -17.06 15.13 7.12
N ALA A 134 -16.18 14.19 6.84
CA ALA A 134 -16.28 13.29 5.71
C ALA A 134 -15.78 11.91 6.08
N VAL A 135 -16.28 10.88 5.41
CA VAL A 135 -15.73 9.54 5.48
C VAL A 135 -15.07 9.26 4.13
N ILE A 136 -13.77 9.00 4.17
CA ILE A 136 -12.96 8.70 3.00
C ILE A 136 -12.69 7.20 2.98
N LEU A 137 -13.10 6.53 1.93
CA LEU A 137 -12.79 5.12 1.71
C LEU A 137 -11.44 5.04 1.00
N ALA A 138 -10.45 4.50 1.67
CA ALA A 138 -9.08 4.45 1.15
C ALA A 138 -8.43 3.10 1.42
N GLU A 139 -7.36 2.80 0.70
CA GLU A 139 -6.55 1.62 0.98
C GLU A 139 -5.98 1.69 2.41
N ALA A 140 -5.99 0.57 3.12
CA ALA A 140 -5.57 0.51 4.52
C ALA A 140 -4.15 1.08 4.73
N ALA A 141 -3.25 0.88 3.79
CA ALA A 141 -1.89 1.39 3.88
C ALA A 141 -1.80 2.92 3.83
N LEU A 142 -2.82 3.61 3.32
CA LEU A 142 -2.87 5.08 3.30
C LEU A 142 -3.35 5.68 4.61
N LEU A 143 -3.95 4.89 5.49
CA LEU A 143 -4.60 5.41 6.70
C LEU A 143 -3.65 6.22 7.59
N GLN A 144 -2.45 5.70 7.81
CA GLN A 144 -1.44 6.36 8.64
C GLN A 144 -1.00 7.69 8.03
N TYR A 145 -0.78 7.70 6.72
CA TYR A 145 -0.40 8.90 5.99
C TYR A 145 -1.50 9.97 6.06
N LEU A 146 -2.76 9.57 5.89
CA LEU A 146 -3.90 10.47 6.00
C LEU A 146 -4.02 11.06 7.40
N LYS A 147 -3.84 10.24 8.44
CA LYS A 147 -3.87 10.70 9.85
C LYS A 147 -2.80 11.74 10.15
N GLN A 148 -1.62 11.61 9.55
CA GLN A 148 -0.50 12.52 9.81
C GLN A 148 -0.57 13.79 9.00
N ASN A 149 -1.15 13.78 7.80
CA ASN A 149 -1.00 14.85 6.82
C ASN A 149 -2.30 15.50 6.37
N PHE A 150 -3.46 14.89 6.66
CA PHE A 150 -4.74 15.42 6.23
C PHE A 150 -5.33 16.31 7.31
N LEU A 151 -5.27 17.62 7.07
CA LEU A 151 -5.79 18.69 7.95
C LEU A 151 -5.27 18.62 9.38
#